data_94308067c776c83092255d72d3efbf67
#
_entry.id   94308067c776c83092255d72d3efbf67
#
_cell.length_a   1.000
_cell.length_b   1.000
_cell.length_c   1.000
_cell.angle_alpha   90.00
_cell.angle_beta   90.00
_cell.angle_gamma   90.00
#
_symmetry.space_group_name_H-M   'P 1'
#
loop_
_entity.id
_entity.type
_entity.pdbx_description
1 polymer ?
#
loop_
_entity_poly.entity_id
_entity_poly.type
_entity_poly.pdbx_seq_one_letter_code
_entity_poly.pdbx_strand_id
1 'polypeptide(L)' 'MSRQLLQALEMLESGNWDGAHQIAQEDMTEMGSWLHGVVHIIEGDRGNAEYWYRRAGRRFPGMESVMGEIAAIRSALKG' A
#
# COMPACT_ATOMS: atom_id res chain seq x y z
N MET A 1 4.38 6.95 -13.56
CA MET A 1 3.17 6.20 -13.45
C MET A 1 3.41 4.72 -13.42
N SER A 2 2.97 4.07 -12.42
CA SER A 2 3.41 2.71 -12.22
C SER A 2 2.32 1.69 -12.55
N ARG A 3 2.48 1.06 -13.69
CA ARG A 3 1.67 -0.10 -14.02
C ARG A 3 1.86 -1.21 -13.00
N GLN A 4 3.08 -1.33 -12.46
CA GLN A 4 3.36 -2.34 -11.46
C GLN A 4 2.61 -2.08 -10.16
N LEU A 5 2.45 -0.82 -9.77
CA LEU A 5 1.68 -0.52 -8.56
C LEU A 5 0.21 -0.82 -8.74
N LEU A 6 -0.36 -0.61 -9.93
CA LEU A 6 -1.72 -1.04 -10.20
C LEU A 6 -1.84 -2.56 -10.08
N GLN A 7 -0.84 -3.28 -10.59
CA GLN A 7 -0.84 -4.73 -10.48
C GLN A 7 -0.78 -5.16 -9.03
N ALA A 8 0.06 -4.49 -8.23
CA ALA A 8 0.16 -4.79 -6.80
C ALA A 8 -1.18 -4.54 -6.10
N LEU A 9 -1.86 -3.46 -6.48
CA LEU A 9 -3.16 -3.16 -5.89
C LEU A 9 -4.17 -4.25 -6.20
N GLU A 10 -4.18 -4.75 -7.43
CA GLU A 10 -5.05 -5.85 -7.81
C GLU A 10 -4.73 -7.11 -7.03
N MET A 11 -3.44 -7.35 -6.78
CA MET A 11 -3.03 -8.48 -5.96
C MET A 11 -3.56 -8.37 -4.54
N LEU A 12 -3.53 -7.15 -3.98
CA LEU A 12 -4.09 -6.94 -2.65
C LEU A 12 -5.57 -7.29 -2.62
N GLU A 13 -6.29 -6.87 -3.64
CA GLU A 13 -7.72 -7.10 -3.70
C GLU A 13 -8.07 -8.57 -3.86
N SER A 14 -7.17 -9.34 -4.48
CA SER A 14 -7.40 -10.77 -4.68
C SER A 14 -6.80 -11.63 -3.57
N GLY A 15 -6.16 -11.00 -2.58
CA GLY A 15 -5.61 -11.74 -1.45
C GLY A 15 -4.16 -12.18 -1.64
N ASN A 16 -3.51 -11.78 -2.72
CA ASN A 16 -2.11 -12.12 -2.95
C ASN A 16 -1.21 -11.05 -2.31
N TRP A 17 -1.10 -11.10 -0.99
CA TRP A 17 -0.39 -10.08 -0.24
C TRP A 17 1.13 -10.16 -0.47
N ASP A 18 1.65 -11.38 -0.56
CA ASP A 18 3.08 -11.57 -0.80
C ASP A 18 3.51 -10.95 -2.13
N GLY A 19 2.72 -11.17 -3.18
CA GLY A 19 3.04 -10.59 -4.48
C GLY A 19 3.00 -9.08 -4.45
N ALA A 20 1.97 -8.54 -3.79
CA ALA A 20 1.86 -7.08 -3.65
C ALA A 20 3.04 -6.52 -2.88
N HIS A 21 3.45 -7.19 -1.80
CA HIS A 21 4.57 -6.75 -0.99
C HIS A 21 5.87 -6.72 -1.81
N GLN A 22 6.09 -7.76 -2.61
CA GLN A 22 7.31 -7.83 -3.41
C GLN A 22 7.40 -6.66 -4.39
N ILE A 23 6.29 -6.29 -5.01
CA ILE A 23 6.29 -5.15 -5.92
C ILE A 23 6.51 -3.86 -5.15
N ALA A 24 5.80 -3.70 -4.04
CA ALA A 24 5.87 -2.45 -3.27
C ALA A 24 7.25 -2.21 -2.68
N GLN A 25 7.91 -3.27 -2.21
CA GLN A 25 9.21 -3.08 -1.56
C GLN A 25 10.29 -2.65 -2.54
N GLU A 26 10.09 -2.86 -3.83
CA GLU A 26 11.03 -2.42 -4.84
C GLU A 26 10.72 -1.03 -5.39
N ASP A 27 9.61 -0.45 -4.97
CA ASP A 27 9.19 0.86 -5.45
C ASP A 27 9.38 1.87 -4.31
N MET A 28 10.42 2.68 -4.42
CA MET A 28 10.80 3.61 -3.36
C MET A 28 10.08 4.95 -3.44
N THR A 29 9.11 5.08 -4.34
CA THR A 29 8.31 6.31 -4.43
C THR A 29 7.36 6.41 -3.24
N GLU A 30 6.77 7.61 -3.08
CA GLU A 30 5.76 7.78 -2.03
C GLU A 30 4.56 6.87 -2.26
N MET A 31 4.17 6.68 -3.52
CA MET A 31 3.07 5.77 -3.84
C MET A 31 3.41 4.33 -3.47
N GLY A 32 4.61 3.89 -3.80
CA GLY A 32 5.05 2.55 -3.42
C GLY A 32 5.09 2.37 -1.92
N SER A 33 5.58 3.37 -1.21
CA SER A 33 5.64 3.32 0.25
C SER A 33 4.24 3.28 0.86
N TRP A 34 3.30 4.03 0.29
CA TRP A 34 1.92 4.03 0.75
C TRP A 34 1.31 2.64 0.61
N LEU A 35 1.44 2.04 -0.57
CA LEU A 35 0.92 0.70 -0.80
C LEU A 35 1.59 -0.31 0.12
N HIS A 36 2.90 -0.17 0.33
CA HIS A 36 3.66 -1.02 1.25
C HIS A 36 3.07 -0.95 2.66
N GLY A 37 2.71 0.27 3.10
CA GLY A 37 2.08 0.44 4.40
C GLY A 37 0.75 -0.29 4.49
N VAL A 38 -0.04 -0.26 3.42
CA VAL A 38 -1.32 -0.97 3.41
C VAL A 38 -1.10 -2.48 3.55
N VAL A 39 -0.08 -3.03 2.87
CA VAL A 39 0.23 -4.45 3.01
C VAL A 39 0.48 -4.79 4.49
N HIS A 40 1.23 -3.95 5.19
CA HIS A 40 1.53 -4.22 6.59
C HIS A 40 0.29 -4.07 7.48
N ILE A 41 -0.64 -3.19 7.12
CA ILE A 41 -1.92 -3.13 7.84
C ILE A 41 -2.64 -4.47 7.71
N ILE A 42 -2.69 -5.01 6.49
CA ILE A 42 -3.36 -6.29 6.24
C ILE A 42 -2.73 -7.40 7.06
N GLU A 43 -1.41 -7.36 7.19
CA GLU A 43 -0.68 -8.36 7.96
C GLU A 43 -0.81 -8.18 9.48
N GLY A 44 -1.42 -7.08 9.90
CA GLY A 44 -1.56 -6.80 11.32
C GLY A 44 -0.29 -6.26 11.97
N ASP A 45 0.63 -5.75 11.17
CA ASP A 45 1.93 -5.25 11.63
C ASP A 45 1.90 -3.73 11.71
N ARG A 46 1.37 -3.22 12.83
CA ARG A 46 1.15 -1.78 12.97
C ARG A 46 2.45 -0.97 12.90
N GLY A 47 3.49 -1.46 13.56
CA GLY A 47 4.75 -0.70 13.60
C GLY A 47 5.33 -0.49 12.21
N ASN A 48 5.35 -1.55 11.40
CA ASN A 48 5.82 -1.42 10.02
C ASN A 48 4.88 -0.59 9.17
N ALA A 49 3.58 -0.73 9.39
CA ALA A 49 2.62 0.08 8.65
C ALA A 49 2.86 1.56 8.90
N GLU A 50 3.04 1.94 10.17
CA GLU A 50 3.30 3.34 10.51
C GLU A 50 4.59 3.84 9.88
N TYR A 51 5.63 2.99 9.88
CA TYR A 51 6.90 3.34 9.27
C TYR A 51 6.73 3.71 7.79
N TRP A 52 6.02 2.84 7.05
CA TRP A 52 5.87 3.06 5.61
C TRP A 52 4.95 4.24 5.30
N TYR A 53 3.94 4.48 6.14
CA TYR A 53 3.12 5.67 5.98
C TYR A 53 3.93 6.94 6.18
N ARG A 54 4.85 6.94 7.15
CA ARG A 54 5.74 8.09 7.31
C ARG A 54 6.60 8.30 6.09
N ARG A 55 7.14 7.24 5.54
CA ARG A 55 7.95 7.36 4.33
C ARG A 55 7.12 7.84 3.14
N ALA A 56 5.85 7.54 3.12
CA ALA A 56 4.95 8.02 2.07
C ALA A 56 4.53 9.47 2.27
N GLY A 57 4.89 10.06 3.41
CA GLY A 57 4.46 11.41 3.72
C GLY A 57 2.99 11.50 4.06
N ARG A 58 2.41 10.42 4.59
CA ARG A 58 0.98 10.36 4.85
C ARG A 58 0.71 10.04 6.31
N ARG A 59 -0.41 10.56 6.81
CA ARG A 59 -0.86 10.22 8.16
C ARG A 59 -1.31 8.77 8.19
N PHE A 60 -0.91 8.05 9.24
CA PHE A 60 -1.36 6.68 9.43
C PHE A 60 -2.86 6.68 9.72
N PRO A 61 -3.67 5.94 8.94
CA PRO A 61 -5.13 6.02 9.04
C PRO A 61 -5.74 5.04 10.03
N GLY A 62 -4.94 4.19 10.67
CA GLY A 62 -5.45 3.15 11.56
C GLY A 62 -5.50 1.81 10.90
N MET A 63 -5.59 0.76 11.73
CA MET A 63 -5.51 -0.61 11.24
C MET A 63 -6.79 -1.09 10.57
N GLU A 64 -7.87 -0.31 10.64
CA GLU A 64 -9.16 -0.73 10.08
C GLU A 64 -9.49 -0.06 8.76
N SER A 65 -8.50 0.58 8.14
CA SER A 65 -8.75 1.48 7.01
C SER A 65 -8.46 0.86 5.65
N VAL A 66 -8.20 -0.45 5.59
CA VAL A 66 -7.68 -1.10 4.37
C VAL A 66 -8.52 -0.79 3.14
N MET A 67 -9.85 -0.97 3.24
CA MET A 67 -10.70 -0.79 2.06
C MET A 67 -10.67 0.64 1.56
N GLY A 68 -10.73 1.60 2.48
CA GLY A 68 -10.68 3.01 2.10
C GLY A 68 -9.34 3.40 1.51
N GLU A 69 -8.25 2.83 2.06
CA GLU A 69 -6.91 3.14 1.55
C GLU A 69 -6.68 2.55 0.18
N ILE A 70 -7.15 1.33 -0.06
CA ILE A 70 -7.05 0.73 -1.38
C ILE A 70 -7.79 1.59 -2.42
N ALA A 71 -8.98 2.05 -2.07
CA ALA A 71 -9.75 2.92 -2.97
C ALA A 71 -9.01 4.23 -3.23
N ALA A 72 -8.39 4.80 -2.19
CA ALA A 72 -7.66 6.05 -2.33
C ALA A 72 -6.43 5.88 -3.21
N ILE A 73 -5.70 4.78 -3.05
CA ILE A 73 -4.53 4.50 -3.88
C ILE A 73 -4.96 4.31 -5.33
N ARG A 74 -6.04 3.56 -5.56
CA ARG A 74 -6.56 3.35 -6.91
C ARG A 74 -6.87 4.68 -7.58
N SER A 75 -7.55 5.54 -6.86
CA SER A 75 -7.92 6.85 -7.39
C SER A 75 -6.67 7.67 -7.74
N ALA A 76 -5.67 7.65 -6.86
CA ALA A 76 -4.44 8.39 -7.07
C ALA A 76 -3.66 7.85 -8.27
N LEU A 77 -3.63 6.51 -8.44
CA LEU A 77 -2.89 5.91 -9.54
C LEU A 77 -3.56 6.18 -10.89
N LYS A 78 -4.87 6.30 -10.90
CA LYS A 78 -5.59 6.60 -12.14
C LYS A 78 -5.51 8.07 -12.51
N GLY A 79 -5.15 8.88 -11.56
CA GLY A 79 -4.90 10.27 -11.76
C GLY A 79 -6.06 11.12 -11.92
#